data_6b8f98477723d43697c454bfbe2bef54
#
_entry.id   6b8f98477723d43697c454bfbe2bef54
#
_cell.length_a   1.000
_cell.length_b   1.000
_cell.length_c   1.000
_cell.angle_alpha   90.00
_cell.angle_beta   90.00
_cell.angle_gamma   90.00
#
_symmetry.space_group_name_H-M   'P 1'
#
loop_
_entity.id
_entity.type
_entity.pdbx_description
1 polymer ?
#
loop_
_entity_poly.entity_id
_entity_poly.type
_entity_poly.pdbx_seq_one_letter_code
_entity_poly.pdbx_strand_id
1 'polypeptide(L)'
;KPKELRDYYEKWYHPSNQGIIVVGDVDVDHTEAMIKKLFGSIKNPNNMAPVLDEPVPDNEQPIIIIDKDKEQSNSVVEVMFKHDAWPDSLKGKMDYIVANYVKNLALGMLNDRFVEVAQKPDCPFIGASAGDGSFIFAKTKNAFTISAAPKDIEKASIAIQAALVEAYRASEFGFTQTEYDR
;
A
#
# COMPACT_ATOMS: atom_id res chain seq x y z
N LYS A 1 1.97 27.00 10.81
CA LYS A 1 2.62 27.93 11.77
C LYS A 1 3.28 27.14 12.90
N PRO A 2 4.34 27.64 13.60
CA PRO A 2 5.02 26.86 14.65
C PRO A 2 4.11 26.38 15.77
N LYS A 3 3.06 27.15 16.10
CA LYS A 3 2.07 26.77 17.12
C LYS A 3 1.26 25.52 16.69
N GLU A 4 0.81 25.47 15.45
CA GLU A 4 0.01 24.33 14.91
C GLU A 4 0.79 23.03 14.92
N LEU A 5 2.11 23.09 14.59
CA LEU A 5 2.99 21.93 14.68
C LEU A 5 3.17 21.45 16.12
N ARG A 6 3.31 22.37 17.07
CA ARG A 6 3.44 22.04 18.49
C ARG A 6 2.15 21.43 19.02
N ASP A 7 0.99 22.06 18.74
CA ASP A 7 -0.31 21.57 19.13
C ASP A 7 -0.58 20.16 18.58
N TYR A 8 -0.16 19.88 17.32
CA TYR A 8 -0.24 18.56 16.72
C TYR A 8 0.65 17.54 17.46
N TYR A 9 1.89 17.91 17.73
CA TYR A 9 2.82 17.06 18.48
C TYR A 9 2.29 16.72 19.86
N GLU A 10 1.89 17.71 20.65
CA GLU A 10 1.35 17.54 22.00
C GLU A 10 0.07 16.68 22.01
N LYS A 11 -0.75 16.79 20.95
CA LYS A 11 -1.99 16.03 20.82
C LYS A 11 -1.76 14.53 20.57
N TRP A 12 -0.77 14.19 19.75
CA TRP A 12 -0.63 12.84 19.21
C TRP A 12 0.57 12.05 19.72
N TYR A 13 1.65 12.75 20.14
CA TYR A 13 2.89 12.10 20.56
C TYR A 13 2.92 11.95 22.08
N HIS A 14 2.27 10.92 22.59
CA HIS A 14 2.23 10.57 24.01
C HIS A 14 2.31 9.05 24.21
N PRO A 15 2.70 8.56 25.39
CA PRO A 15 3.01 7.13 25.63
C PRO A 15 1.93 6.15 25.19
N SER A 16 0.64 6.47 25.32
CA SER A 16 -0.45 5.57 24.91
C SER A 16 -0.58 5.38 23.40
N ASN A 17 0.06 6.25 22.59
CA ASN A 17 0.13 6.13 21.12
C ASN A 17 1.48 5.63 20.63
N GLN A 18 2.38 5.20 21.52
CA GLN A 18 3.74 4.79 21.18
C GLN A 18 4.03 3.40 21.70
N GLY A 19 4.84 2.65 20.95
CA GLY A 19 5.39 1.38 21.35
C GLY A 19 6.91 1.42 21.23
N ILE A 20 7.61 0.71 22.13
CA ILE A 20 9.05 0.53 22.07
C ILE A 20 9.32 -0.92 21.71
N ILE A 21 10.07 -1.14 20.62
CA ILE A 21 10.49 -2.47 20.18
C ILE A 21 12.01 -2.48 20.13
N VAL A 22 12.63 -3.41 20.85
CA VAL A 22 14.08 -3.63 20.84
C VAL A 22 14.36 -5.03 20.31
N VAL A 23 15.17 -5.12 19.25
CA VAL A 23 15.51 -6.37 18.59
C VAL A 23 17.04 -6.48 18.46
N GLY A 24 17.58 -7.61 18.88
CA GLY A 24 19.04 -7.88 18.80
C GLY A 24 19.50 -8.85 19.86
N ASP A 25 20.80 -9.03 19.98
CA ASP A 25 21.43 -9.78 21.07
C ASP A 25 21.49 -8.88 22.32
N VAL A 26 20.39 -8.89 23.09
CA VAL A 26 20.22 -8.02 24.25
C VAL A 26 19.82 -8.82 25.49
N ASP A 27 20.27 -8.37 26.65
CA ASP A 27 19.74 -8.83 27.94
C ASP A 27 18.34 -8.21 28.12
N VAL A 28 17.32 -9.07 28.16
CA VAL A 28 15.91 -8.67 28.21
C VAL A 28 15.59 -7.94 29.51
N ASP A 29 16.04 -8.45 30.66
CA ASP A 29 15.74 -7.87 31.97
C ASP A 29 16.42 -6.51 32.14
N HIS A 30 17.67 -6.42 31.74
CA HIS A 30 18.41 -5.15 31.75
C HIS A 30 17.75 -4.12 30.80
N THR A 31 17.37 -4.54 29.60
CA THR A 31 16.74 -3.66 28.60
C THR A 31 15.37 -3.17 29.09
N GLU A 32 14.56 -4.05 29.68
CA GLU A 32 13.27 -3.65 30.28
C GLU A 32 13.46 -2.64 31.41
N ALA A 33 14.43 -2.88 32.30
CA ALA A 33 14.75 -1.97 33.39
C ALA A 33 15.20 -0.59 32.86
N MET A 34 16.00 -0.56 31.81
CA MET A 34 16.42 0.67 31.14
C MET A 34 15.24 1.43 30.50
N ILE A 35 14.34 0.73 29.80
CA ILE A 35 13.12 1.33 29.24
C ILE A 35 12.28 1.95 30.34
N LYS A 36 12.01 1.22 31.42
CA LYS A 36 11.24 1.75 32.58
C LYS A 36 11.92 2.97 33.20
N LYS A 37 13.24 2.94 33.34
CA LYS A 37 14.00 4.06 33.90
C LYS A 37 13.95 5.31 33.04
N LEU A 38 14.07 5.16 31.71
CA LEU A 38 14.16 6.30 30.78
C LEU A 38 12.80 6.87 30.44
N PHE A 39 11.77 6.03 30.26
CA PHE A 39 10.47 6.43 29.74
C PHE A 39 9.33 6.39 30.79
N GLY A 40 9.52 5.67 31.89
CA GLY A 40 8.46 5.48 32.88
C GLY A 40 7.97 6.76 33.60
N SER A 41 8.75 7.84 33.56
CA SER A 41 8.35 9.14 34.10
C SER A 41 7.45 9.96 33.16
N ILE A 42 7.38 9.60 31.87
CA ILE A 42 6.59 10.32 30.87
C ILE A 42 5.11 9.99 31.10
N LYS A 43 4.31 11.02 31.33
CA LYS A 43 2.87 10.86 31.61
C LYS A 43 2.04 11.13 30.37
N ASN A 44 0.92 10.44 30.26
CA ASN A 44 -0.10 10.77 29.26
C ASN A 44 -0.76 12.11 29.58
N PRO A 45 -1.17 12.89 28.57
CA PRO A 45 -2.03 14.05 28.76
C PRO A 45 -3.37 13.65 29.39
N ASN A 46 -3.96 14.54 30.18
CA ASN A 46 -5.27 14.28 30.83
C ASN A 46 -6.43 14.14 29.84
N ASN A 47 -6.35 14.85 28.70
CA ASN A 47 -7.39 14.89 27.66
C ASN A 47 -6.83 14.36 26.34
N MET A 48 -6.59 13.06 26.27
CA MET A 48 -6.11 12.42 25.03
C MET A 48 -7.23 12.40 23.98
N ALA A 49 -6.90 12.82 22.77
CA ALA A 49 -7.80 12.66 21.64
C ALA A 49 -7.87 11.17 21.24
N PRO A 50 -9.06 10.62 21.00
CA PRO A 50 -9.16 9.26 20.45
C PRO A 50 -8.55 9.21 19.06
N VAL A 51 -7.82 8.14 18.78
CA VAL A 51 -7.40 7.83 17.41
C VAL A 51 -8.60 7.19 16.70
N LEU A 52 -9.17 7.92 15.76
CA LEU A 52 -10.30 7.46 14.95
C LEU A 52 -9.81 7.11 13.55
N ASP A 53 -10.21 5.95 13.06
CA ASP A 53 -10.01 5.59 11.68
C ASP A 53 -11.24 6.04 10.88
N GLU A 54 -11.07 7.14 10.13
CA GLU A 54 -12.14 7.68 9.29
C GLU A 54 -12.48 6.68 8.17
N PRO A 55 -13.76 6.30 8.02
CA PRO A 55 -14.16 5.37 6.98
C PRO A 55 -14.07 6.03 5.61
N VAL A 56 -13.48 5.33 4.66
CA VAL A 56 -13.50 5.73 3.25
C VAL A 56 -14.72 5.10 2.60
N PRO A 57 -15.66 5.89 2.06
CA PRO A 57 -16.86 5.36 1.42
C PRO A 57 -16.55 4.68 0.09
N ASP A 58 -17.40 3.75 -0.31
CA ASP A 58 -17.41 3.24 -1.66
C ASP A 58 -18.00 4.30 -2.61
N ASN A 59 -17.69 4.18 -3.88
CA ASN A 59 -18.20 5.06 -4.93
C ASN A 59 -19.03 4.25 -5.95
N GLU A 60 -20.19 4.78 -6.34
CA GLU A 60 -21.06 4.15 -7.35
C GLU A 60 -20.55 4.36 -8.77
N GLN A 61 -19.85 5.47 -9.00
CA GLN A 61 -19.27 5.83 -10.29
C GLN A 61 -17.75 5.99 -10.15
N PRO A 62 -16.99 5.71 -11.22
CA PRO A 62 -15.55 5.95 -11.23
C PRO A 62 -15.22 7.41 -10.90
N ILE A 63 -14.20 7.59 -10.03
CA ILE A 63 -13.65 8.92 -9.75
C ILE A 63 -12.42 9.09 -10.62
N ILE A 64 -12.44 10.12 -11.47
CA ILE A 64 -11.34 10.43 -12.38
C ILE A 64 -10.62 11.66 -11.87
N ILE A 65 -9.32 11.54 -11.66
CA ILE A 65 -8.43 12.63 -11.24
C ILE A 65 -7.33 12.77 -12.30
N ILE A 66 -7.13 13.96 -12.80
CA ILE A 66 -6.04 14.30 -13.71
C ILE A 66 -5.27 15.45 -13.08
N ASP A 67 -4.01 15.23 -12.86
CA ASP A 67 -3.11 16.23 -12.29
C ASP A 67 -1.80 16.27 -13.08
N LYS A 68 -1.08 17.39 -13.00
CA LYS A 68 0.24 17.54 -13.59
C LYS A 68 1.09 18.49 -12.76
N ASP A 69 2.35 18.14 -12.65
CA ASP A 69 3.36 18.99 -12.03
C ASP A 69 4.49 19.26 -13.03
N LYS A 70 5.10 20.44 -12.96
CA LYS A 70 6.21 20.83 -13.85
C LYS A 70 7.49 20.06 -13.57
N GLU A 71 7.63 19.55 -12.34
CA GLU A 71 8.79 18.76 -11.90
C GLU A 71 8.59 17.27 -12.19
N GLN A 72 7.39 16.85 -12.58
CA GLN A 72 7.11 15.45 -12.93
C GLN A 72 7.78 15.11 -14.26
N SER A 73 8.75 14.20 -14.23
CA SER A 73 9.50 13.77 -15.41
C SER A 73 8.80 12.66 -16.21
N ASN A 74 7.93 11.89 -15.57
CA ASN A 74 7.22 10.75 -16.17
C ASN A 74 5.73 10.87 -15.96
N SER A 75 4.96 10.40 -16.94
CA SER A 75 3.52 10.24 -16.79
C SER A 75 3.19 8.84 -16.30
N VAL A 76 2.20 8.73 -15.42
CA VAL A 76 1.68 7.47 -14.93
C VAL A 76 0.15 7.51 -15.00
N VAL A 77 -0.44 6.41 -15.40
CA VAL A 77 -1.88 6.19 -15.33
C VAL A 77 -2.14 5.04 -14.37
N GLU A 78 -3.06 5.24 -13.45
CA GLU A 78 -3.41 4.25 -12.45
C GLU A 78 -4.90 3.98 -12.42
N VAL A 79 -5.26 2.73 -12.20
CA VAL A 79 -6.62 2.31 -11.88
C VAL A 79 -6.61 1.60 -10.55
N MET A 80 -7.41 2.09 -9.62
CA MET A 80 -7.51 1.58 -8.25
C MET A 80 -8.89 0.98 -8.02
N PHE A 81 -8.93 -0.31 -7.66
CA PHE A 81 -10.15 -1.02 -7.29
C PHE A 81 -10.20 -1.14 -5.77
N LYS A 82 -10.99 -0.28 -5.13
CA LYS A 82 -11.13 -0.29 -3.66
C LYS A 82 -11.82 -1.56 -3.17
N HIS A 83 -11.35 -2.06 -2.05
CA HIS A 83 -11.99 -3.12 -1.28
C HIS A 83 -11.73 -2.95 0.21
N ASP A 84 -12.47 -3.65 1.05
CA ASP A 84 -12.29 -3.57 2.49
C ASP A 84 -10.93 -4.10 2.93
N ALA A 85 -10.31 -3.39 3.86
CA ALA A 85 -9.12 -3.89 4.54
C ALA A 85 -9.49 -5.06 5.47
N TRP A 86 -8.57 -6.00 5.64
CA TRP A 86 -8.75 -7.06 6.63
C TRP A 86 -8.91 -6.46 8.04
N PRO A 87 -9.89 -6.94 8.83
CA PRO A 87 -10.00 -6.55 10.22
C PRO A 87 -8.72 -6.86 11.01
N ASP A 88 -8.30 -5.98 11.89
CA ASP A 88 -7.07 -6.15 12.67
C ASP A 88 -7.09 -7.45 13.50
N SER A 89 -8.27 -7.87 13.96
CA SER A 89 -8.46 -9.14 14.69
C SER A 89 -8.10 -10.39 13.88
N LEU A 90 -8.05 -10.30 12.55
CA LEU A 90 -7.71 -11.39 11.65
C LEU A 90 -6.27 -11.35 11.16
N LYS A 91 -5.59 -10.19 11.22
CA LYS A 91 -4.23 -10.02 10.67
C LYS A 91 -3.17 -10.89 11.35
N GLY A 92 -3.39 -11.33 12.60
CA GLY A 92 -2.50 -12.26 13.30
C GLY A 92 -2.82 -13.74 13.10
N LYS A 93 -3.80 -14.10 12.23
CA LYS A 93 -4.25 -15.47 12.01
C LYS A 93 -3.60 -16.09 10.79
N MET A 94 -3.53 -17.43 10.76
CA MET A 94 -2.95 -18.20 9.65
C MET A 94 -3.67 -17.90 8.32
N ASP A 95 -4.98 -17.76 8.34
CA ASP A 95 -5.77 -17.49 7.13
C ASP A 95 -5.33 -16.18 6.45
N TYR A 96 -5.02 -15.15 7.23
CA TYR A 96 -4.49 -13.89 6.70
C TYR A 96 -3.09 -14.08 6.08
N ILE A 97 -2.22 -14.84 6.75
CA ILE A 97 -0.86 -15.11 6.25
C ILE A 97 -0.93 -15.88 4.94
N VAL A 98 -1.75 -16.92 4.88
CA VAL A 98 -1.94 -17.73 3.66
C VAL A 98 -2.54 -16.90 2.53
N ALA A 99 -3.59 -16.11 2.82
CA ALA A 99 -4.22 -15.25 1.82
C ALA A 99 -3.24 -14.22 1.24
N ASN A 100 -2.41 -13.58 2.09
CA ASN A 100 -1.39 -12.66 1.60
C ASN A 100 -0.28 -13.36 0.82
N TYR A 101 0.13 -14.55 1.23
CA TYR A 101 1.12 -15.33 0.48
C TYR A 101 0.62 -15.63 -0.94
N VAL A 102 -0.59 -16.17 -1.07
CA VAL A 102 -1.20 -16.49 -2.38
C VAL A 102 -1.38 -15.22 -3.22
N LYS A 103 -1.87 -14.13 -2.61
CA LYS A 103 -1.99 -12.84 -3.27
C LYS A 103 -0.66 -12.33 -3.81
N ASN A 104 0.39 -12.32 -2.98
CA ASN A 104 1.71 -11.84 -3.39
C ASN A 104 2.32 -12.69 -4.49
N LEU A 105 2.10 -14.00 -4.45
CA LEU A 105 2.53 -14.90 -5.52
C LEU A 105 1.82 -14.57 -6.85
N ALA A 106 0.50 -14.41 -6.82
CA ALA A 106 -0.26 -14.02 -8.01
C ALA A 106 0.15 -12.64 -8.55
N LEU A 107 0.40 -11.67 -7.66
CA LEU A 107 0.92 -10.35 -8.05
C LEU A 107 2.32 -10.44 -8.66
N GLY A 108 3.19 -11.30 -8.12
CA GLY A 108 4.51 -11.57 -8.68
C GLY A 108 4.41 -12.04 -10.12
N MET A 109 3.65 -13.09 -10.37
CA MET A 109 3.45 -13.64 -11.73
C MET A 109 2.82 -12.63 -12.70
N LEU A 110 1.87 -11.81 -12.24
CA LEU A 110 1.29 -10.75 -13.07
C LEU A 110 2.32 -9.66 -13.42
N ASN A 111 3.14 -9.27 -12.46
CA ASN A 111 4.20 -8.30 -12.70
C ASN A 111 5.27 -8.83 -13.68
N ASP A 112 5.61 -10.10 -13.61
CA ASP A 112 6.49 -10.74 -14.57
C ASP A 112 5.91 -10.72 -16.00
N ARG A 113 4.59 -10.93 -16.16
CA ARG A 113 3.91 -10.74 -17.45
C ARG A 113 4.06 -9.30 -17.96
N PHE A 114 3.90 -8.30 -17.09
CA PHE A 114 4.08 -6.91 -17.50
C PHE A 114 5.50 -6.64 -17.99
N VAL A 115 6.51 -7.22 -17.35
CA VAL A 115 7.91 -7.13 -17.81
C VAL A 115 8.06 -7.77 -19.19
N GLU A 116 7.47 -8.95 -19.43
CA GLU A 116 7.52 -9.60 -20.75
C GLU A 116 6.79 -8.78 -21.84
N VAL A 117 5.63 -8.23 -21.51
CA VAL A 117 4.86 -7.37 -22.42
C VAL A 117 5.62 -6.09 -22.75
N ALA A 118 6.30 -5.49 -21.76
CA ALA A 118 7.09 -4.27 -21.96
C ALA A 118 8.25 -4.45 -22.96
N GLN A 119 8.76 -5.69 -23.13
CA GLN A 119 9.82 -6.00 -24.09
C GLN A 119 9.33 -6.06 -25.54
N LYS A 120 8.02 -6.13 -25.79
CA LYS A 120 7.48 -6.18 -27.15
C LYS A 120 7.64 -4.82 -27.83
N PRO A 121 8.02 -4.80 -29.13
CA PRO A 121 8.23 -3.53 -29.86
C PRO A 121 7.00 -2.62 -29.90
N ASP A 122 5.81 -3.22 -29.96
CA ASP A 122 4.51 -2.54 -30.06
C ASP A 122 3.87 -2.22 -28.70
N CYS A 123 4.54 -2.57 -27.61
CA CYS A 123 4.05 -2.29 -26.26
C CYS A 123 3.87 -0.79 -26.04
N PRO A 124 2.68 -0.33 -25.59
CA PRO A 124 2.38 1.10 -25.42
C PRO A 124 2.94 1.72 -24.13
N PHE A 125 3.46 0.92 -23.20
CA PHE A 125 4.04 1.40 -21.94
C PHE A 125 5.53 1.07 -21.83
N ILE A 126 6.26 1.86 -21.05
CA ILE A 126 7.66 1.61 -20.66
C ILE A 126 7.70 0.51 -19.61
N GLY A 127 6.74 0.53 -18.68
CA GLY A 127 6.55 -0.45 -17.64
C GLY A 127 5.13 -0.37 -17.07
N ALA A 128 4.69 -1.46 -16.49
CA ALA A 128 3.44 -1.54 -15.75
C ALA A 128 3.65 -2.34 -14.47
N SER A 129 2.80 -2.13 -13.49
CA SER A 129 2.84 -2.87 -12.23
C SER A 129 1.44 -3.10 -11.68
N ALA A 130 1.28 -4.19 -10.92
CA ALA A 130 0.12 -4.47 -10.10
C ALA A 130 0.52 -4.58 -8.63
N GLY A 131 -0.32 -4.07 -7.76
CA GLY A 131 -0.14 -4.15 -6.32
C GLY A 131 -1.47 -4.21 -5.59
N ASP A 132 -1.43 -4.64 -4.34
CA ASP A 132 -2.59 -4.62 -3.45
C ASP A 132 -2.14 -4.21 -2.05
N GLY A 133 -2.67 -3.09 -1.57
CA GLY A 133 -2.29 -2.50 -0.29
C GLY A 133 -3.26 -1.43 0.16
N SER A 134 -2.87 -0.64 1.15
CA SER A 134 -3.71 0.44 1.66
C SER A 134 -4.12 1.41 0.54
N PHE A 135 -5.40 1.70 0.45
CA PHE A 135 -5.91 2.73 -0.47
C PHE A 135 -5.41 4.10 -0.02
N ILE A 136 -4.44 4.65 -0.73
CA ILE A 136 -3.73 5.88 -0.38
C ILE A 136 -3.18 5.77 1.06
N PHE A 137 -3.81 6.39 2.05
CA PHE A 137 -3.46 6.35 3.47
C PHE A 137 -4.60 5.82 4.35
N ALA A 138 -5.64 5.24 3.73
CA ALA A 138 -6.80 4.72 4.47
C ALA A 138 -6.42 3.47 5.27
N LYS A 139 -6.97 3.34 6.47
CA LYS A 139 -6.86 2.12 7.27
C LYS A 139 -8.02 1.16 7.04
N THR A 140 -9.17 1.68 6.60
CA THR A 140 -10.42 0.91 6.40
C THR A 140 -10.56 0.33 5.01
N LYS A 141 -9.81 0.84 4.04
CA LYS A 141 -9.83 0.37 2.65
C LYS A 141 -8.44 0.05 2.14
N ASN A 142 -8.37 -1.03 1.39
CA ASN A 142 -7.27 -1.36 0.49
C ASN A 142 -7.67 -1.07 -0.96
N ALA A 143 -6.71 -1.16 -1.86
CA ALA A 143 -6.96 -1.14 -3.29
C ALA A 143 -6.05 -2.11 -4.01
N PHE A 144 -6.62 -2.87 -4.92
CA PHE A 144 -5.87 -3.47 -6.01
C PHE A 144 -5.62 -2.39 -7.04
N THR A 145 -4.35 -2.12 -7.33
CA THR A 145 -3.91 -1.02 -8.20
C THR A 145 -3.15 -1.59 -9.38
N ILE A 146 -3.48 -1.11 -10.57
CA ILE A 146 -2.69 -1.32 -11.79
C ILE A 146 -2.20 0.03 -12.25
N SER A 147 -0.88 0.14 -12.41
CA SER A 147 -0.20 1.34 -12.90
C SER A 147 0.49 1.04 -14.22
N ALA A 148 0.48 1.99 -15.14
CA ALA A 148 1.24 1.94 -16.37
C ALA A 148 1.92 3.28 -16.66
N ALA A 149 3.19 3.25 -17.03
CA ALA A 149 3.96 4.39 -17.52
C ALA A 149 3.91 4.39 -19.06
N PRO A 150 3.11 5.23 -19.72
CA PRO A 150 2.98 5.24 -21.16
C PRO A 150 4.28 5.70 -21.84
N LYS A 151 4.62 5.14 -23.00
CA LYS A 151 5.72 5.63 -23.85
C LYS A 151 5.44 7.04 -24.42
N ASP A 152 4.17 7.37 -24.55
CA ASP A 152 3.66 8.63 -25.04
C ASP A 152 2.41 8.98 -24.25
N ILE A 153 2.32 10.20 -23.72
CA ILE A 153 1.19 10.65 -22.90
C ILE A 153 -0.13 10.62 -23.69
N GLU A 154 -0.10 10.87 -24.99
CA GLU A 154 -1.29 10.81 -25.83
C GLU A 154 -1.86 9.39 -25.94
N LYS A 155 -1.03 8.38 -25.66
CA LYS A 155 -1.39 6.96 -25.62
C LYS A 155 -1.62 6.40 -24.21
N ALA A 156 -1.80 7.28 -23.23
CA ALA A 156 -1.97 6.88 -21.83
C ALA A 156 -3.15 5.90 -21.64
N SER A 157 -4.27 6.12 -22.31
CA SER A 157 -5.43 5.21 -22.27
C SER A 157 -5.13 3.83 -22.86
N ILE A 158 -4.34 3.77 -23.93
CA ILE A 158 -3.93 2.50 -24.56
C ILE A 158 -2.94 1.75 -23.65
N ALA A 159 -2.04 2.47 -22.99
CA ALA A 159 -1.08 1.90 -22.06
C ALA A 159 -1.77 1.21 -20.87
N ILE A 160 -2.68 1.91 -20.20
CA ILE A 160 -3.42 1.31 -19.07
C ILE A 160 -4.35 0.20 -19.54
N GLN A 161 -4.97 0.32 -20.70
CA GLN A 161 -5.81 -0.73 -21.26
C GLN A 161 -5.00 -2.01 -21.52
N ALA A 162 -3.79 -1.91 -22.05
CA ALA A 162 -2.92 -3.06 -22.28
C ALA A 162 -2.56 -3.77 -20.96
N ALA A 163 -2.29 -3.02 -19.90
CA ALA A 163 -2.03 -3.59 -18.58
C ALA A 163 -3.30 -4.26 -17.98
N LEU A 164 -4.46 -3.60 -18.10
CA LEU A 164 -5.74 -4.17 -17.65
C LEU A 164 -6.10 -5.46 -18.39
N VAL A 165 -5.80 -5.56 -19.69
CA VAL A 165 -6.03 -6.79 -20.47
C VAL A 165 -5.22 -7.96 -19.91
N GLU A 166 -3.95 -7.77 -19.52
CA GLU A 166 -3.16 -8.84 -18.91
C GLU A 166 -3.68 -9.24 -17.53
N ALA A 167 -4.13 -8.28 -16.73
CA ALA A 167 -4.76 -8.60 -15.44
C ALA A 167 -6.08 -9.36 -15.64
N TYR A 168 -6.90 -8.97 -16.61
CA TYR A 168 -8.12 -9.66 -16.97
C TYR A 168 -7.84 -11.10 -17.46
N ARG A 169 -6.82 -11.28 -18.31
CA ARG A 169 -6.38 -12.60 -18.75
C ARG A 169 -5.94 -13.48 -17.59
N ALA A 170 -5.23 -12.91 -16.61
CA ALA A 170 -4.86 -13.65 -15.40
C ALA A 170 -6.09 -14.06 -14.58
N SER A 171 -7.10 -13.20 -14.50
CA SER A 171 -8.36 -13.52 -13.82
C SER A 171 -9.15 -14.63 -14.52
N GLU A 172 -9.23 -14.62 -15.84
CA GLU A 172 -10.03 -15.57 -16.63
C GLU A 172 -9.33 -16.94 -16.82
N PHE A 173 -8.03 -16.92 -17.04
CA PHE A 173 -7.27 -18.11 -17.45
C PHE A 173 -6.23 -18.57 -16.44
N GLY A 174 -6.00 -17.79 -15.37
CA GLY A 174 -4.98 -18.07 -14.37
C GLY A 174 -3.55 -17.89 -14.91
N PHE A 175 -2.65 -18.61 -14.27
CA PHE A 175 -1.22 -18.63 -14.59
C PHE A 175 -0.79 -20.04 -15.02
N THR A 176 0.25 -20.10 -15.86
CA THR A 176 0.83 -21.37 -16.31
C THR A 176 1.79 -21.92 -15.26
N GLN A 177 2.10 -23.23 -15.34
CA GLN A 177 3.11 -23.84 -14.48
C GLN A 177 4.48 -23.15 -14.63
N THR A 178 4.86 -22.76 -15.86
CA THR A 178 6.13 -22.07 -16.11
C THR A 178 6.22 -20.70 -15.44
N GLU A 179 5.11 -19.98 -15.32
CA GLU A 179 5.05 -18.69 -14.59
C GLU A 179 5.18 -18.92 -13.09
N TYR A 180 4.63 -20.02 -12.59
CA TYR A 180 4.73 -20.37 -11.18
C TYR A 180 6.13 -20.82 -10.76
N ASP A 181 6.85 -21.51 -11.65
CA ASP A 181 8.17 -22.11 -11.39
C ASP A 181 9.33 -21.09 -11.47
N ARG A 182 9.06 -19.85 -11.87
CA ARG A 182 10.03 -18.75 -11.94
C ARG A 182 10.15 -18.00 -10.62
#